data_06b833ffebbafc0140633ced8131a70b
#
_entry.id   06b833ffebbafc0140633ced8131a70b
#
_cell.length_a   1.000
_cell.length_b   1.000
_cell.length_c   1.000
_cell.angle_alpha   90.00
_cell.angle_beta   90.00
_cell.angle_gamma   90.00
#
_symmetry.space_group_name_H-M   'P 1'
#
loop_
_entity.id
_entity.type
_entity.pdbx_description
1 polymer ?
#
loop_
_entity_poly.entity_id
_entity_poly.type
_entity_poly.pdbx_seq_one_letter_code
_entity_poly.pdbx_strand_id
1 'polypeptide(L)'
;MTLTPQSIASGQQNAQIGTDLVLETDTMRVWHLRLAPGETIPPHRHDRPYFWTVLTDGKGVSRFDDGQVVPITYKIGDTKNFADLTPSTGFVHDLSNTGDSDLIFVTVEFNTEGKTS
;
A
#
# COMPACT_ATOMS: atom_id res chain seq x y z
N MET A 1 -10.01 2.00 15.43
CA MET A 1 -9.08 3.06 15.88
C MET A 1 -8.43 3.67 14.66
N THR A 2 -8.43 4.99 14.57
CA THR A 2 -7.89 5.71 13.43
C THR A 2 -6.40 5.98 13.58
N LEU A 3 -5.75 6.39 12.48
CA LEU A 3 -4.37 6.87 12.55
C LEU A 3 -4.27 8.11 13.42
N THR A 4 -3.17 8.20 14.18
CA THR A 4 -2.88 9.39 14.97
C THR A 4 -2.25 10.47 14.09
N PRO A 5 -2.30 11.75 14.49
CA PRO A 5 -1.59 12.79 13.73
C PRO A 5 -0.12 12.51 13.55
N GLN A 6 0.53 11.91 14.53
CA GLN A 6 1.95 11.55 14.44
C GLN A 6 2.18 10.44 13.44
N SER A 7 1.31 9.45 13.41
CA SER A 7 1.40 8.34 12.43
C SER A 7 1.20 8.87 11.02
N ILE A 8 0.28 9.79 10.82
CA ILE A 8 0.04 10.41 9.52
C ILE A 8 1.27 11.19 9.07
N ALA A 9 1.84 11.99 9.97
CA ALA A 9 3.03 12.78 9.64
C ALA A 9 4.22 11.88 9.27
N SER A 10 4.44 10.81 10.02
CA SER A 10 5.47 9.83 9.70
C SER A 10 5.21 9.16 8.37
N GLY A 11 3.96 8.81 8.11
CA GLY A 11 3.57 8.16 6.85
C GLY A 11 3.78 9.05 5.65
N GLN A 12 3.60 10.36 5.79
CA GLN A 12 3.83 11.30 4.68
C GLN A 12 5.29 11.33 4.24
N GLN A 13 6.21 10.96 5.12
CA GLN A 13 7.63 10.88 4.82
C GLN A 13 8.08 9.47 4.44
N ASN A 14 7.17 8.50 4.44
CA ASN A 14 7.51 7.09 4.23
C ASN A 14 7.05 6.65 2.85
N ALA A 15 8.00 6.43 1.96
CA ALA A 15 7.73 5.96 0.60
C ALA A 15 7.84 4.44 0.46
N GLN A 16 8.04 3.72 1.55
CA GLN A 16 8.16 2.26 1.53
C GLN A 16 6.76 1.65 1.58
N ILE A 17 6.23 1.33 0.41
CA ILE A 17 4.85 0.86 0.26
C ILE A 17 4.73 -0.66 0.26
N GLY A 18 5.82 -1.37 0.51
CA GLY A 18 5.86 -2.81 0.64
C GLY A 18 6.95 -3.23 1.61
N THR A 19 7.13 -4.52 1.81
CA THR A 19 8.16 -5.03 2.71
C THR A 19 9.50 -5.19 2.01
N ASP A 20 9.48 -5.48 0.70
CA ASP A 20 10.70 -5.67 -0.08
C ASP A 20 10.54 -4.98 -1.44
N LEU A 21 11.52 -4.17 -1.79
CA LEU A 21 11.62 -3.62 -3.15
C LEU A 21 12.39 -4.63 -3.99
N VAL A 22 11.71 -5.25 -4.94
CA VAL A 22 12.29 -6.38 -5.71
C VAL A 22 12.74 -5.99 -7.09
N LEU A 23 12.25 -4.89 -7.63
CA LEU A 23 12.68 -4.36 -8.92
C LEU A 23 12.49 -2.86 -8.95
N GLU A 24 13.48 -2.15 -9.46
CA GLU A 24 13.35 -0.73 -9.72
C GLU A 24 13.93 -0.41 -11.08
N THR A 25 13.15 0.27 -11.90
CA THR A 25 13.56 0.75 -13.22
C THR A 25 13.30 2.25 -13.30
N ASP A 26 13.62 2.85 -14.44
CA ASP A 26 13.33 4.27 -14.68
C ASP A 26 11.85 4.57 -14.65
N THR A 27 11.00 3.57 -14.92
CA THR A 27 9.57 3.79 -15.09
C THR A 27 8.72 3.20 -13.98
N MET A 28 9.26 2.30 -13.15
CA MET A 28 8.44 1.65 -12.12
C MET A 28 9.27 1.07 -10.99
N ARG A 29 8.59 0.80 -9.89
CA ARG A 29 9.07 -0.01 -8.76
C ARG A 29 8.11 -1.14 -8.53
N VAL A 30 8.65 -2.33 -8.31
CA VAL A 30 7.87 -3.51 -7.94
C VAL A 30 8.20 -3.88 -6.51
N TRP A 31 7.17 -3.94 -5.69
CA TRP A 31 7.26 -4.26 -4.27
C TRP A 31 6.59 -5.59 -3.99
N HIS A 32 7.17 -6.39 -3.11
CA HIS A 32 6.45 -7.45 -2.43
C HIS A 32 6.02 -6.94 -1.05
N LEU A 33 4.82 -7.32 -0.65
CA LEU A 33 4.32 -7.05 0.69
C LEU A 33 3.94 -8.39 1.31
N ARG A 34 4.51 -8.71 2.46
CA ARG A 34 4.19 -9.93 3.18
C ARG A 34 3.93 -9.57 4.63
N LEU A 35 2.74 -9.90 5.11
CA LEU A 35 2.32 -9.69 6.48
C LEU A 35 1.87 -11.02 7.08
N ALA A 36 2.55 -11.45 8.13
CA ALA A 36 2.06 -12.56 8.95
C ALA A 36 0.85 -12.11 9.76
N PRO A 37 0.05 -13.05 10.29
CA PRO A 37 -1.09 -12.69 11.15
C PRO A 37 -0.66 -11.75 12.28
N GLY A 38 -1.38 -10.64 12.42
CA GLY A 38 -1.12 -9.64 13.43
C GLY A 38 -0.09 -8.58 13.05
N GLU A 39 0.60 -8.75 11.92
CA GLU A 39 1.57 -7.75 11.48
C GLU A 39 0.91 -6.58 10.75
N THR A 40 1.55 -5.44 10.86
CA THR A 40 1.11 -4.21 10.19
C THR A 40 2.26 -3.63 9.40
N ILE A 41 2.02 -3.29 8.14
CA ILE A 41 2.94 -2.41 7.43
C ILE A 41 2.67 -0.99 7.90
N PRO A 42 3.72 -0.25 8.34
CA PRO A 42 3.51 1.11 8.89
C PRO A 42 2.85 2.05 7.89
N PRO A 43 2.24 3.13 8.39
CA PRO A 43 1.69 4.15 7.50
C PRO A 43 2.71 4.60 6.46
N HIS A 44 2.26 4.71 5.21
CA HIS A 44 3.09 5.07 4.09
C HIS A 44 2.26 5.87 3.09
N ARG A 45 2.95 6.60 2.22
CA ARG A 45 2.31 7.50 1.27
C ARG A 45 2.26 6.89 -0.12
N HIS A 46 1.08 6.93 -0.72
CA HIS A 46 0.88 6.67 -2.14
C HIS A 46 0.58 8.00 -2.82
N ASP A 47 1.42 8.43 -3.74
CA ASP A 47 1.28 9.73 -4.42
C ASP A 47 1.48 9.63 -5.93
N ARG A 48 1.46 8.43 -6.48
CA ARG A 48 1.61 8.17 -7.91
C ARG A 48 0.82 6.94 -8.30
N PRO A 49 0.54 6.75 -9.60
CA PRO A 49 -0.23 5.60 -10.05
C PRO A 49 0.41 4.29 -9.59
N TYR A 50 -0.42 3.38 -9.13
CA TYR A 50 0.03 2.05 -8.74
C TYR A 50 -1.12 1.06 -8.81
N PHE A 51 -0.79 -0.23 -8.84
CA PHE A 51 -1.77 -1.28 -8.62
C PHE A 51 -1.16 -2.35 -7.72
N TRP A 52 -2.04 -3.10 -7.08
CA TRP A 52 -1.62 -4.28 -6.34
C TRP A 52 -2.45 -5.48 -6.76
N THR A 53 -1.87 -6.67 -6.62
CA THR A 53 -2.59 -7.93 -6.74
C THR A 53 -2.24 -8.80 -5.53
N VAL A 54 -3.24 -9.42 -4.93
CA VAL A 54 -3.04 -10.28 -3.77
C VAL A 54 -2.86 -11.71 -4.22
N LEU A 55 -1.88 -12.40 -3.63
CA LEU A 55 -1.52 -13.77 -3.99
C LEU A 55 -2.06 -14.79 -3.01
N THR A 56 -2.77 -14.36 -1.96
CA THR A 56 -3.33 -15.22 -0.93
C THR A 56 -4.74 -14.76 -0.59
N ASP A 57 -5.56 -15.68 -0.09
CA ASP A 57 -6.79 -15.30 0.58
C ASP A 57 -6.46 -14.76 1.97
N GLY A 58 -7.29 -13.86 2.50
CA GLY A 58 -7.06 -13.36 3.84
C GLY A 58 -7.93 -12.16 4.19
N LYS A 59 -7.62 -11.56 5.33
CA LYS A 59 -8.36 -10.41 5.85
C LYS A 59 -7.38 -9.36 6.35
N GLY A 60 -7.76 -8.11 6.15
CA GLY A 60 -6.96 -7.00 6.63
C GLY A 60 -7.80 -5.81 7.02
N VAL A 61 -7.16 -4.84 7.67
CA VAL A 61 -7.77 -3.55 7.98
C VAL A 61 -6.79 -2.46 7.55
N SER A 62 -7.28 -1.54 6.75
CA SER A 62 -6.51 -0.39 6.30
C SER A 62 -7.03 0.87 6.99
N ARG A 63 -6.12 1.67 7.53
CA ARG A 63 -6.47 2.94 8.19
C ARG A 63 -5.89 4.07 7.35
N PHE A 64 -6.71 5.08 7.09
CA PHE A 64 -6.37 6.18 6.18
C PHE A 64 -6.26 7.50 6.92
N ASP A 65 -5.52 8.43 6.31
CA ASP A 65 -5.30 9.76 6.87
C ASP A 65 -6.54 10.64 6.90
N ASP A 66 -7.61 10.25 6.21
CA ASP A 66 -8.91 10.94 6.29
C ASP A 66 -9.81 10.41 7.40
N GLY A 67 -9.32 9.51 8.24
CA GLY A 67 -10.06 8.93 9.36
C GLY A 67 -10.80 7.65 9.02
N GLN A 68 -10.78 7.18 7.80
CA GLN A 68 -11.43 5.92 7.44
C GLN A 68 -10.66 4.72 8.00
N VAL A 69 -11.43 3.72 8.44
CA VAL A 69 -10.92 2.42 8.87
C VAL A 69 -11.69 1.38 8.06
N VAL A 70 -11.01 0.70 7.15
CA VAL A 70 -11.66 -0.14 6.15
C VAL A 70 -11.24 -1.59 6.33
N PRO A 71 -12.16 -2.48 6.78
CA PRO A 71 -11.91 -3.91 6.77
C PRO A 71 -12.06 -4.46 5.35
N ILE A 72 -11.17 -5.36 4.97
CA ILE A 72 -11.15 -5.92 3.62
C ILE A 72 -10.99 -7.42 3.72
N THR A 73 -11.78 -8.15 2.95
CA THR A 73 -11.59 -9.58 2.70
C THR A 73 -10.97 -9.73 1.32
N TYR A 74 -9.83 -10.38 1.28
CA TYR A 74 -9.08 -10.59 0.04
C TYR A 74 -9.29 -12.01 -0.46
N LYS A 75 -9.38 -12.14 -1.78
CA LYS A 75 -9.32 -13.43 -2.45
C LYS A 75 -8.15 -13.43 -3.41
N ILE A 76 -7.46 -14.55 -3.48
CA ILE A 76 -6.30 -14.72 -4.36
C ILE A 76 -6.64 -14.23 -5.77
N GLY A 77 -5.81 -13.35 -6.31
CA GLY A 77 -6.01 -12.74 -7.62
C GLY A 77 -6.74 -11.41 -7.60
N ASP A 78 -7.35 -11.00 -6.48
CA ASP A 78 -7.95 -9.67 -6.38
C ASP A 78 -6.90 -8.63 -6.74
N THR A 79 -7.30 -7.67 -7.58
CA THR A 79 -6.38 -6.64 -8.07
C THR A 79 -7.10 -5.29 -8.04
N LYS A 80 -6.38 -4.26 -7.59
CA LYS A 80 -6.93 -2.90 -7.57
C LYS A 80 -5.93 -1.94 -8.20
N ASN A 81 -6.43 -1.11 -9.10
CA ASN A 81 -5.61 -0.16 -9.86
C ASN A 81 -5.98 1.27 -9.47
N PHE A 82 -4.97 2.07 -9.16
CA PHE A 82 -5.09 3.48 -8.80
C PHE A 82 -4.40 4.31 -9.89
N ALA A 83 -4.99 4.33 -11.07
CA ALA A 83 -4.36 4.92 -12.26
C ALA A 83 -4.25 6.44 -12.21
N ASP A 84 -5.08 7.09 -11.39
CA ASP A 84 -5.21 8.55 -11.41
C ASP A 84 -4.55 9.25 -10.24
N LEU A 85 -3.79 8.54 -9.41
CA LEU A 85 -3.12 9.16 -8.27
C LEU A 85 -2.05 10.15 -8.71
N THR A 86 -2.05 11.29 -8.04
CA THR A 86 -1.04 12.33 -8.20
C THR A 86 -0.56 12.76 -6.81
N PRO A 87 0.50 13.56 -6.70
CA PRO A 87 0.88 14.09 -5.38
C PRO A 87 -0.23 14.85 -4.66
N SER A 88 -1.11 15.51 -5.40
CA SER A 88 -2.20 16.27 -4.78
C SER A 88 -3.39 15.42 -4.37
N THR A 89 -3.53 14.22 -4.94
CA THR A 89 -4.62 13.28 -4.60
C THR A 89 -4.13 12.07 -3.84
N GLY A 90 -2.86 12.05 -3.47
CA GLY A 90 -2.26 10.95 -2.73
C GLY A 90 -2.83 10.82 -1.32
N PHE A 91 -2.52 9.71 -0.68
CA PHE A 91 -3.00 9.42 0.67
C PHE A 91 -1.96 8.66 1.46
N VAL A 92 -2.13 8.69 2.78
CA VAL A 92 -1.36 7.88 3.72
C VAL A 92 -2.28 6.82 4.28
N HIS A 93 -1.82 5.58 4.29
CA HIS A 93 -2.54 4.50 4.96
C HIS A 93 -1.58 3.45 5.48
N ASP A 94 -2.09 2.60 6.33
CA ASP A 94 -1.42 1.37 6.75
C ASP A 94 -2.28 0.17 6.37
N LEU A 95 -1.76 -1.03 6.62
CA LEU A 95 -2.50 -2.27 6.46
C LEU A 95 -2.06 -3.24 7.54
N SER A 96 -3.04 -3.80 8.25
CA SER A 96 -2.80 -4.86 9.23
C SER A 96 -3.42 -6.15 8.74
N ASN A 97 -2.72 -7.26 8.95
CA ASN A 97 -3.26 -8.59 8.69
C ASN A 97 -4.08 -9.00 9.92
N THR A 98 -5.40 -9.07 9.75
CA THR A 98 -6.33 -9.47 10.81
C THR A 98 -6.83 -10.89 10.68
N GLY A 99 -6.33 -11.62 9.68
CA GLY A 99 -6.66 -13.03 9.47
C GLY A 99 -5.71 -13.96 10.19
N ASP A 100 -5.75 -15.23 9.82
CA ASP A 100 -4.97 -16.29 10.46
C ASP A 100 -3.93 -16.92 9.52
N SER A 101 -3.71 -16.35 8.37
CA SER A 101 -2.69 -16.78 7.41
C SER A 101 -2.00 -15.56 6.82
N ASP A 102 -0.85 -15.78 6.19
CA ASP A 102 -0.06 -14.70 5.60
C ASP A 102 -0.84 -13.97 4.50
N LEU A 103 -0.72 -12.65 4.47
CA LEU A 103 -1.14 -11.84 3.33
C LEU A 103 0.08 -11.53 2.48
N ILE A 104 0.00 -11.82 1.19
CA ILE A 104 1.09 -11.57 0.24
C ILE A 104 0.54 -10.80 -0.96
N PHE A 105 1.18 -9.68 -1.26
CA PHE A 105 0.82 -8.81 -2.37
C PHE A 105 2.03 -8.57 -3.27
N VAL A 106 1.75 -8.35 -4.54
CA VAL A 106 2.68 -7.67 -5.44
C VAL A 106 2.10 -6.30 -5.73
N THR A 107 2.90 -5.26 -5.55
CA THR A 107 2.49 -3.88 -5.80
C THR A 107 3.45 -3.27 -6.83
N VAL A 108 2.88 -2.69 -7.88
CA VAL A 108 3.65 -2.02 -8.93
C VAL A 108 3.33 -0.54 -8.89
N GLU A 109 4.36 0.27 -8.66
CA GLU A 109 4.28 1.72 -8.55
C GLU A 109 4.95 2.33 -9.76
N PHE A 110 4.29 3.27 -10.42
CA PHE A 110 4.80 3.87 -11.64
C PHE A 110 5.42 5.24 -11.36
N ASN A 111 6.61 5.45 -11.92
CA ASN A 111 7.28 6.74 -11.83
C ASN A 111 6.71 7.66 -12.90
N THR A 112 6.01 8.70 -12.46
CA THR A 112 5.43 9.64 -13.40
C THR A 112 6.40 10.72 -13.85
N GLU A 113 7.46 10.91 -13.09
CA GLU A 113 8.47 11.94 -13.38
C GLU A 113 9.22 11.67 -14.67
N GLY A 114 9.50 10.41 -14.96
CA GLY A 114 10.20 10.04 -16.16
C GLY A 114 9.41 10.27 -17.44
N LYS A 115 8.16 10.69 -17.33
CA LYS A 115 7.29 10.90 -18.47
C LYS A 115 7.22 12.32 -18.94
N THR A 116 7.92 13.19 -18.32
CA THR A 116 7.88 14.60 -18.67
C THR A 116 8.71 14.94 -19.89
N SER A 117 9.25 13.99 -20.49
CA SER A 117 10.00 14.20 -21.72
C SER A 117 9.09 14.49 -22.89
#